data_5facb0ad5b4d1678818327098f98c8f3
#
_entry.id   5facb0ad5b4d1678818327098f98c8f3
#
_cell.length_a   1.000
_cell.length_b   1.000
_cell.length_c   1.000
_cell.angle_alpha   90.00
_cell.angle_beta   90.00
_cell.angle_gamma   90.00
#
_symmetry.space_group_name_H-M   'P 1'
#
loop_
_entity.id
_entity.type
_entity.pdbx_description
1 polymer ?
#
loop_
_entity_poly.entity_id
_entity_poly.type
_entity_poly.pdbx_seq_one_letter_code
_entity_poly.pdbx_strand_id
1 'polypeptide(L)'
;TVSSDFKEVGSTIALVGKQDLQVDLKILPKVLQKIHKAIVRRKVLACHDVSEGGLVTAIFEMCVGGNCGAAIQADGNELLTETAGCFIVEVADERIAKKLFAGVPFKILGKTTKKEKLVVDKLFTADVKQLQNAWSQPMKEIFS
;
A
#
# COMPACT_ATOMS: atom_id res chain seq x y z
N THR A 1 -13.66 -10.85 4.28
CA THR A 1 -13.44 -9.59 3.55
C THR A 1 -12.32 -8.81 4.23
N VAL A 2 -11.38 -8.31 3.44
CA VAL A 2 -10.22 -7.57 3.94
C VAL A 2 -10.38 -6.10 3.59
N SER A 3 -10.26 -5.22 4.59
CA SER A 3 -10.32 -3.78 4.36
C SER A 3 -8.94 -3.22 3.97
N SER A 4 -8.90 -1.95 3.58
CA SER A 4 -7.67 -1.28 3.18
C SER A 4 -6.91 -0.61 4.33
N ASP A 5 -7.43 -0.66 5.55
CA ASP A 5 -6.77 -0.02 6.69
C ASP A 5 -5.69 -0.93 7.27
N PHE A 6 -4.51 -0.39 7.58
CA PHE A 6 -3.48 -1.17 8.27
C PHE A 6 -3.99 -1.65 9.63
N LYS A 7 -3.67 -2.87 9.98
CA LYS A 7 -4.22 -3.56 11.17
C LYS A 7 -3.22 -3.68 12.31
N GLU A 8 -1.94 -3.82 12.02
CA GLU A 8 -0.91 -4.09 13.02
C GLU A 8 0.31 -3.22 12.83
N VAL A 9 0.98 -2.89 13.93
CA VAL A 9 2.25 -2.17 13.93
C VAL A 9 3.39 -3.18 13.78
N GLY A 10 4.36 -2.85 12.94
CA GLY A 10 5.50 -3.72 12.67
C GLY A 10 5.25 -4.80 11.64
N SER A 11 4.09 -4.79 11.00
CA SER A 11 3.77 -5.70 9.91
C SER A 11 4.52 -5.31 8.63
N THR A 12 4.59 -6.24 7.68
CA THR A 12 5.27 -6.02 6.40
C THR A 12 4.30 -5.47 5.36
N ILE A 13 4.76 -4.47 4.62
CA ILE A 13 4.03 -3.86 3.50
C ILE A 13 4.69 -4.34 2.21
N ALA A 14 3.91 -4.97 1.32
CA ALA A 14 4.39 -5.45 0.03
C ALA A 14 3.55 -4.87 -1.10
N LEU A 15 4.22 -4.62 -2.23
CA LEU A 15 3.57 -4.27 -3.47
C LEU A 15 3.49 -5.53 -4.32
N VAL A 16 2.29 -5.94 -4.70
CA VAL A 16 2.06 -7.16 -5.50
C VAL A 16 1.50 -6.75 -6.86
N GLY A 17 2.14 -7.24 -7.91
CA GLY A 17 1.81 -6.88 -9.28
C GLY A 17 2.89 -6.03 -9.91
N LYS A 18 2.73 -5.76 -11.20
CA LYS A 18 3.70 -5.01 -11.98
C LYS A 18 3.26 -3.55 -12.11
N GLN A 19 4.13 -2.61 -11.74
CA GLN A 19 3.89 -1.17 -11.89
C GLN A 19 4.11 -0.74 -13.33
N ASP A 20 3.13 -0.98 -14.19
CA ASP A 20 3.15 -0.51 -15.58
C ASP A 20 2.01 0.47 -15.81
N LEU A 21 2.19 1.38 -16.77
CA LEU A 21 1.16 2.33 -17.18
C LEU A 21 -0.04 1.60 -17.80
N GLN A 22 0.19 0.43 -18.37
CA GLN A 22 -0.86 -0.42 -18.93
C GLN A 22 -0.96 -1.71 -18.15
N VAL A 23 -2.19 -2.19 -17.96
CA VAL A 23 -2.44 -3.46 -17.28
C VAL A 23 -1.85 -4.61 -18.13
N ASP A 24 -1.01 -5.42 -17.51
CA ASP A 24 -0.53 -6.64 -18.15
C ASP A 24 -1.58 -7.75 -17.96
N LEU A 25 -2.34 -8.02 -18.99
CA LEU A 25 -3.45 -8.99 -18.95
C LEU A 25 -2.99 -10.42 -18.77
N LYS A 26 -1.70 -10.72 -18.95
CA LYS A 26 -1.15 -12.05 -18.69
C LYS A 26 -0.82 -12.25 -17.21
N ILE A 27 -0.39 -11.19 -16.56
CA ILE A 27 0.07 -11.22 -15.16
C ILE A 27 -1.08 -10.98 -14.20
N LEU A 28 -2.00 -10.05 -14.52
CA LEU A 28 -3.07 -9.64 -13.62
C LEU A 28 -3.91 -10.80 -13.07
N PRO A 29 -4.37 -11.76 -13.88
CA PRO A 29 -5.15 -12.89 -13.33
C PRO A 29 -4.36 -13.70 -12.30
N LYS A 30 -3.06 -13.88 -12.51
CA LYS A 30 -2.21 -14.60 -11.56
C LYS A 30 -2.03 -13.83 -10.25
N VAL A 31 -1.87 -12.51 -10.34
CA VAL A 31 -1.77 -11.63 -9.17
C VAL A 31 -3.06 -11.71 -8.35
N LEU A 32 -4.19 -11.53 -9.00
CA LEU A 32 -5.50 -11.60 -8.34
C LEU A 32 -5.73 -12.96 -7.68
N GLN A 33 -5.34 -14.04 -8.34
CA GLN A 33 -5.46 -15.38 -7.79
C GLN A 33 -4.60 -15.56 -6.53
N LYS A 34 -3.37 -15.07 -6.55
CA LYS A 34 -2.47 -15.14 -5.38
C LYS A 34 -3.02 -14.35 -4.20
N ILE A 35 -3.51 -13.14 -4.46
CA ILE A 35 -4.10 -12.29 -3.43
C ILE A 35 -5.37 -12.95 -2.86
N HIS A 36 -6.24 -13.44 -3.72
CA HIS A 36 -7.47 -14.12 -3.30
C HIS A 36 -7.16 -15.32 -2.40
N LYS A 37 -6.23 -16.16 -2.81
CA LYS A 37 -5.79 -17.31 -2.02
C LYS A 37 -5.26 -16.90 -0.65
N ALA A 38 -4.45 -15.83 -0.62
CA ALA A 38 -3.88 -15.31 0.62
C ALA A 38 -4.96 -14.76 1.56
N ILE A 39 -5.96 -14.09 1.01
CA ILE A 39 -7.10 -13.57 1.78
C ILE A 39 -7.91 -14.74 2.36
N VAL A 40 -8.24 -15.74 1.55
CA VAL A 40 -8.99 -16.92 2.00
C VAL A 40 -8.26 -17.63 3.14
N ARG A 41 -6.94 -17.70 3.07
CA ARG A 41 -6.10 -18.30 4.13
C ARG A 41 -5.91 -17.39 5.34
N ARG A 42 -6.48 -16.20 5.34
CA ARG A 42 -6.37 -15.20 6.41
C ARG A 42 -4.92 -14.77 6.68
N LYS A 43 -4.09 -14.70 5.63
CA LYS A 43 -2.69 -14.29 5.72
C LYS A 43 -2.48 -12.83 5.32
N VAL A 44 -3.47 -12.19 4.69
CA VAL A 44 -3.45 -10.77 4.34
C VAL A 44 -4.27 -10.01 5.37
N LEU A 45 -3.63 -9.05 6.03
CA LEU A 45 -4.26 -8.20 7.05
C LEU A 45 -5.02 -7.03 6.43
N ALA A 46 -4.47 -6.43 5.37
CA ALA A 46 -5.07 -5.34 4.64
C ALA A 46 -4.65 -5.41 3.18
N CYS A 47 -5.49 -4.86 2.29
CA CYS A 47 -5.23 -4.83 0.86
C CYS A 47 -5.84 -3.57 0.24
N HIS A 48 -5.09 -2.88 -0.61
CA HIS A 48 -5.54 -1.66 -1.29
C HIS A 48 -4.99 -1.67 -2.72
N ASP A 49 -5.83 -1.34 -3.69
CA ASP A 49 -5.35 -1.19 -5.07
C ASP A 49 -4.57 0.12 -5.22
N VAL A 50 -3.57 0.10 -6.07
CA VAL A 50 -2.84 1.31 -6.47
C VAL A 50 -3.53 1.87 -7.70
N SER A 51 -4.16 3.04 -7.56
CA SER A 51 -4.91 3.67 -8.64
C SER A 51 -4.56 5.16 -8.70
N GLU A 52 -5.55 6.04 -8.60
CA GLU A 52 -5.32 7.49 -8.64
C GLU A 52 -4.42 7.96 -7.50
N GLY A 53 -3.49 8.85 -7.83
CA GLY A 53 -2.53 9.39 -6.86
C GLY A 53 -1.33 8.51 -6.61
N GLY A 54 -1.28 7.30 -7.18
CA GLY A 54 -0.14 6.41 -7.10
C GLY A 54 0.04 5.71 -5.77
N LEU A 55 1.22 5.13 -5.60
CA LEU A 55 1.58 4.34 -4.43
C LEU A 55 1.54 5.16 -3.13
N VAL A 56 2.01 6.40 -3.18
CA VAL A 56 2.07 7.25 -1.98
C VAL A 56 0.69 7.53 -1.42
N THR A 57 -0.29 7.80 -2.29
CA THR A 57 -1.66 8.07 -1.87
C THR A 57 -2.31 6.84 -1.24
N ALA A 58 -2.12 5.67 -1.85
CA ALA A 58 -2.67 4.42 -1.33
C ALA A 58 -2.10 4.11 0.06
N ILE A 59 -0.79 4.22 0.25
CA ILE A 59 -0.16 3.98 1.56
C ILE A 59 -0.64 5.00 2.59
N PHE A 60 -0.74 6.27 2.20
CA PHE A 60 -1.24 7.32 3.07
C PHE A 60 -2.66 6.99 3.57
N GLU A 61 -3.56 6.59 2.67
CA GLU A 61 -4.92 6.22 3.04
C GLU A 61 -4.96 5.02 3.99
N MET A 62 -4.10 4.04 3.76
CA MET A 62 -3.98 2.88 4.64
C MET A 62 -3.49 3.26 6.05
N CYS A 63 -2.58 4.23 6.13
CA CYS A 63 -2.10 4.77 7.40
C CYS A 63 -3.20 5.52 8.16
N VAL A 64 -3.96 6.36 7.45
CA VAL A 64 -5.06 7.13 8.05
C VAL A 64 -6.09 6.17 8.64
N GLY A 65 -6.53 5.18 7.87
CA GLY A 65 -7.52 4.21 8.33
C GLY A 65 -7.02 3.36 9.49
N GLY A 66 -5.73 3.07 9.53
CA GLY A 66 -5.13 2.24 10.57
C GLY A 66 -4.63 3.01 11.80
N ASN A 67 -4.69 4.34 11.78
CA ASN A 67 -4.15 5.20 12.84
C ASN A 67 -2.68 4.87 13.15
N CYS A 68 -1.89 4.69 12.10
CA CYS A 68 -0.47 4.35 12.23
C CYS A 68 0.35 5.05 11.15
N GLY A 69 1.63 4.77 11.11
CA GLY A 69 2.51 5.24 10.06
C GLY A 69 3.09 4.11 9.25
N ALA A 70 3.99 4.45 8.36
CA ALA A 70 4.72 3.49 7.54
C ALA A 70 6.12 4.01 7.25
N ALA A 71 7.08 3.10 7.20
CA ALA A 71 8.44 3.37 6.76
C ALA A 71 8.71 2.49 5.55
N ILE A 72 8.87 3.10 4.39
CA ILE A 72 9.00 2.40 3.11
C ILE A 72 10.20 2.88 2.32
N GLN A 73 10.61 2.07 1.36
CA GLN A 73 11.61 2.39 0.35
C GLN A 73 10.96 2.36 -1.02
N ALA A 74 11.01 3.49 -1.71
CA ALA A 74 10.52 3.62 -3.09
C ALA A 74 11.15 4.86 -3.70
N ASP A 75 11.37 4.86 -5.02
CA ASP A 75 11.83 6.07 -5.69
C ASP A 75 10.65 6.98 -6.04
N GLY A 76 10.95 8.22 -6.48
CA GLY A 76 9.93 9.21 -6.79
C GLY A 76 8.98 8.76 -7.90
N ASN A 77 9.47 8.05 -8.90
CA ASN A 77 8.63 7.52 -9.97
C ASN A 77 7.68 6.45 -9.46
N GLU A 78 8.18 5.51 -8.66
CA GLU A 78 7.33 4.47 -8.06
C GLU A 78 6.19 5.08 -7.21
N LEU A 79 6.51 6.13 -6.43
CA LEU A 79 5.55 6.76 -5.54
C LEU A 79 4.39 7.43 -6.26
N LEU A 80 4.68 8.07 -7.40
CA LEU A 80 3.73 8.92 -8.08
C LEU A 80 3.07 8.28 -9.30
N THR A 81 3.61 7.15 -9.79
CA THR A 81 3.05 6.49 -10.96
C THR A 81 1.69 5.89 -10.66
N GLU A 82 0.68 6.35 -11.38
CA GLU A 82 -0.65 5.78 -11.35
C GLU A 82 -0.66 4.51 -12.19
N THR A 83 -0.99 3.40 -11.56
CA THR A 83 -0.97 2.10 -12.24
C THR A 83 -2.26 1.34 -11.98
N ALA A 84 -2.57 0.42 -12.88
CA ALA A 84 -3.65 -0.54 -12.67
C ALA A 84 -3.04 -1.94 -12.54
N GLY A 85 -3.67 -2.80 -11.73
CA GLY A 85 -3.21 -4.17 -11.58
C GLY A 85 -2.11 -4.36 -10.54
N CYS A 86 -1.84 -3.36 -9.72
CA CYS A 86 -0.96 -3.45 -8.55
C CYS A 86 -1.76 -3.28 -7.27
N PHE A 87 -1.30 -3.95 -6.22
CA PHE A 87 -1.97 -3.92 -4.92
C PHE A 87 -0.95 -3.80 -3.81
N ILE A 88 -1.28 -3.00 -2.80
CA ILE A 88 -0.52 -2.95 -1.56
C ILE A 88 -1.16 -3.93 -0.60
N VAL A 89 -0.37 -4.81 -0.02
CA VAL A 89 -0.85 -5.77 0.97
C VAL A 89 -0.05 -5.65 2.26
N GLU A 90 -0.75 -5.83 3.36
CA GLU A 90 -0.14 -5.95 4.69
C GLU A 90 -0.13 -7.42 5.08
N VAL A 91 1.04 -7.92 5.45
CA VAL A 91 1.20 -9.30 5.94
C VAL A 91 2.05 -9.28 7.20
N ALA A 92 2.02 -10.35 7.99
CA ALA A 92 2.68 -10.36 9.29
C ALA A 92 4.19 -10.16 9.20
N ASP A 93 4.86 -10.78 8.23
CA ASP A 93 6.32 -10.64 8.05
C ASP A 93 6.74 -10.89 6.60
N GLU A 94 8.02 -10.60 6.30
CA GLU A 94 8.57 -10.75 4.96
C GLU A 94 8.55 -12.20 4.46
N ARG A 95 8.77 -13.14 5.35
CA ARG A 95 8.81 -14.55 4.99
C ARG A 95 7.46 -15.02 4.48
N ILE A 96 6.39 -14.57 5.12
CA ILE A 96 5.02 -14.85 4.68
C ILE A 96 4.78 -14.24 3.30
N ALA A 97 5.18 -12.96 3.09
CA ALA A 97 5.03 -12.30 1.79
C ALA A 97 5.73 -13.08 0.68
N LYS A 98 6.97 -13.46 0.89
CA LYS A 98 7.76 -14.21 -0.10
C LYS A 98 7.12 -15.55 -0.45
N LYS A 99 6.52 -16.21 0.53
CA LYS A 99 5.84 -17.49 0.31
C LYS A 99 4.52 -17.32 -0.42
N LEU A 100 3.73 -16.32 -0.04
CA LEU A 100 2.40 -16.10 -0.62
C LEU A 100 2.46 -15.66 -2.09
N PHE A 101 3.43 -14.81 -2.42
CA PHE A 101 3.48 -14.14 -3.72
C PHE A 101 4.57 -14.66 -4.64
N ALA A 102 5.18 -15.80 -4.30
CA ALA A 102 6.10 -16.49 -5.21
C ALA A 102 5.40 -16.79 -6.55
N GLY A 103 6.08 -16.51 -7.65
CA GLY A 103 5.56 -16.75 -8.99
C GLY A 103 4.83 -15.57 -9.63
N VAL A 104 4.62 -14.47 -8.91
CA VAL A 104 4.12 -13.21 -9.46
C VAL A 104 5.08 -12.07 -9.07
N PRO A 105 5.08 -10.95 -9.82
CA PRO A 105 5.91 -9.82 -9.42
C PRO A 105 5.47 -9.28 -8.05
N PHE A 106 6.43 -9.10 -7.15
CA PHE A 106 6.16 -8.44 -5.88
C PHE A 106 7.44 -7.81 -5.33
N LYS A 107 7.27 -6.84 -4.45
CA LYS A 107 8.37 -6.11 -3.84
C LYS A 107 8.00 -5.81 -2.39
N ILE A 108 8.93 -6.06 -1.46
CA ILE A 108 8.77 -5.62 -0.08
C ILE A 108 9.05 -4.11 -0.04
N LEU A 109 8.08 -3.33 0.39
CA LEU A 109 8.22 -1.88 0.49
C LEU A 109 8.79 -1.45 1.84
N GLY A 110 8.33 -2.07 2.92
CA GLY A 110 8.72 -1.69 4.26
C GLY A 110 7.79 -2.23 5.33
N LYS A 111 7.59 -1.43 6.36
CA LYS A 111 6.81 -1.85 7.53
C LYS A 111 5.89 -0.74 8.02
N THR A 112 4.79 -1.15 8.67
CA THR A 112 3.97 -0.22 9.43
C THR A 112 4.70 0.19 10.71
N THR A 113 4.42 1.40 11.20
CA THR A 113 5.04 1.95 12.38
C THR A 113 4.00 2.50 13.35
N LYS A 114 4.37 2.55 14.63
CA LYS A 114 3.50 3.11 15.66
C LYS A 114 3.34 4.62 15.51
N LYS A 115 4.41 5.34 15.19
CA LYS A 115 4.35 6.77 14.93
C LYS A 115 3.55 7.03 13.67
N GLU A 116 2.60 7.96 13.75
CA GLU A 116 1.74 8.32 12.62
C GLU A 116 2.48 9.22 11.64
N LYS A 117 3.56 8.71 11.07
CA LYS A 117 4.38 9.39 10.06
C LYS A 117 4.58 8.47 8.86
N LEU A 118 4.55 9.06 7.69
CA LEU A 118 4.92 8.37 6.47
C LEU A 118 6.36 8.73 6.17
N VAL A 119 7.25 7.75 6.32
CA VAL A 119 8.68 7.91 6.07
C VAL A 119 9.01 7.17 4.76
N VAL A 120 9.45 7.93 3.76
CA VAL A 120 9.98 7.35 2.54
C VAL A 120 11.50 7.55 2.56
N ASP A 121 12.23 6.46 2.66
CA ASP A 121 13.68 6.49 2.88
C ASP A 121 14.39 7.37 1.85
N LYS A 122 15.22 8.30 2.36
CA LYS A 122 16.01 9.26 1.57
C LYS A 122 15.20 10.29 0.77
N LEU A 123 13.86 10.28 0.85
CA LEU A 123 13.04 11.22 0.10
C LEU A 123 12.33 12.23 1.00
N PHE A 124 11.49 11.77 1.92
CA PHE A 124 10.77 12.67 2.84
C PHE A 124 10.21 11.92 4.04
N THR A 125 9.84 12.74 5.04
CA THR A 125 9.03 12.30 6.18
C THR A 125 7.86 13.27 6.32
N ALA A 126 6.66 12.73 6.40
CA ALA A 126 5.45 13.53 6.53
C ALA A 126 4.60 13.02 7.70
N ASP A 127 3.97 13.95 8.41
CA ASP A 127 3.04 13.62 9.49
C ASP A 127 1.69 13.24 8.88
N VAL A 128 1.18 12.06 9.21
CA VAL A 128 -0.06 11.54 8.62
C VAL A 128 -1.26 12.41 8.95
N LYS A 129 -1.37 12.89 10.19
CA LYS A 129 -2.49 13.76 10.60
C LYS A 129 -2.43 15.13 9.95
N GLN A 130 -1.24 15.69 9.81
CA GLN A 130 -1.08 16.98 9.12
C GLN A 130 -1.45 16.88 7.65
N LEU A 131 -1.05 15.80 6.98
CA LEU A 131 -1.43 15.56 5.59
C LEU A 131 -2.94 15.37 5.47
N GLN A 132 -3.55 14.64 6.38
CA GLN A 132 -4.99 14.43 6.39
C GLN A 132 -5.74 15.76 6.53
N ASN A 133 -5.30 16.63 7.43
CA ASN A 133 -5.89 17.96 7.62
C ASN A 133 -5.71 18.84 6.39
N ALA A 134 -4.53 18.82 5.76
CA ALA A 134 -4.26 19.59 4.56
C ALA A 134 -5.12 19.14 3.39
N TRP A 135 -5.41 17.84 3.28
CA TRP A 135 -6.26 17.30 2.22
C TRP A 135 -7.75 17.58 2.45
N SER A 136 -8.19 17.60 3.69
CA SER A 136 -9.60 17.84 4.00
C SER A 136 -10.00 19.31 3.86
N GLN A 137 -9.07 20.25 4.08
CA GLN A 137 -9.37 21.68 4.02
C GLN A 137 -9.83 22.17 2.65
N PRO A 138 -9.13 21.88 1.54
CA PRO A 138 -9.60 22.30 0.21
C PRO A 138 -10.98 21.74 -0.13
N MET A 139 -11.27 20.52 0.28
CA MET A 139 -12.58 19.91 0.07
C MET A 139 -13.66 20.64 0.85
N LYS A 140 -13.38 21.03 2.09
CA LYS A 140 -14.32 21.82 2.90
C LYS A 140 -14.60 23.18 2.28
N GLU A 141 -13.59 23.86 1.75
CA GLU A 141 -13.78 25.15 1.09
C GLU A 141 -14.63 25.04 -0.16
N ILE A 142 -14.48 23.96 -0.93
CA ILE A 142 -15.25 23.75 -2.16
C ILE A 142 -16.72 23.42 -1.88
N PHE A 143 -16.99 22.68 -0.82
CA PHE A 143 -18.34 22.17 -0.53
C PHE A 143 -19.05 22.86 0.65
N SER A 144 -18.43 23.87 1.24
CA SER A 144 -19.06 24.63 2.33
C SER A 144 -19.86 25.84 1.85
#